data_22631abccea3554228886a32a0e4cd58
#
_entry.id   22631abccea3554228886a32a0e4cd58
#
_cell.length_a   1.000
_cell.length_b   1.000
_cell.length_c   1.000
_cell.angle_alpha   90.00
_cell.angle_beta   90.00
_cell.angle_gamma   90.00
#
_symmetry.space_group_name_H-M   'P 1'
#
loop_
_entity.id
_entity.type
_entity.pdbx_description
1 polymer ?
#
loop_
_entity_poly.entity_id
_entity_poly.type
_entity_poly.pdbx_seq_one_letter_code
_entity_poly.pdbx_strand_id
1 'polypeptide(L)'
;DMAKIGISEFSAKNNVCPTPISFSLSRMFNNCFEVGHFPDIFKIAHVTALWKRSGLKSDPAMYRPIALLPTLSRAAEAIIHNRLSSHFTENNIISDRQAAYIKGDSTIQQLLYIINLIRKSWTKGCITQGIFLDVSAAFDKCWHKGLLCKLKQAKVESSCYTLFESYLSNRFQCTVVDGVRSELKELKAGVPQGSKLGPILWLLYVNDIVNGIESEILLFADDTCIFASGFDPAETAIILNKDLELINNWATKWKVSFNPGKSKDVIFSEKKVLFNSPPLIFNNSFVERVHEHKHLGIFLSTTLSWSR
;
A
#
# COMPACT_ATOMS: atom_id res chain seq x y z
N ASP A 1 16.19 -15.30 14.26
CA ASP A 1 15.41 -16.43 14.80
C ASP A 1 13.98 -15.98 15.08
N MET A 2 13.10 -16.11 14.10
CA MET A 2 11.67 -15.75 14.25
C MET A 2 10.91 -16.67 15.23
N ALA A 3 11.49 -17.78 15.66
CA ALA A 3 10.80 -18.85 16.36
C ALA A 3 10.67 -18.67 17.89
N LYS A 4 11.34 -17.72 18.52
CA LYS A 4 11.26 -17.59 20.00
C LYS A 4 10.88 -16.18 20.43
N ILE A 5 9.64 -16.04 20.93
CA ILE A 5 9.23 -14.86 21.69
C ILE A 5 9.68 -15.10 23.14
N GLY A 6 10.72 -14.40 23.57
CA GLY A 6 11.05 -14.36 24.99
C GLY A 6 9.92 -13.71 25.78
N ILE A 7 9.63 -14.22 26.97
CA ILE A 7 8.66 -13.64 27.92
C ILE A 7 9.01 -12.17 28.20
N SER A 8 10.30 -11.82 28.12
CA SER A 8 10.82 -10.47 28.23
C SER A 8 10.31 -9.50 27.15
N GLU A 9 10.06 -9.95 25.91
CA GLU A 9 9.54 -9.06 24.85
C GLU A 9 8.06 -8.70 25.04
N PHE A 10 7.27 -9.62 25.62
CA PHE A 10 5.86 -9.35 25.91
C PHE A 10 5.71 -8.43 27.14
N SER A 11 6.60 -8.52 28.13
CA SER A 11 6.56 -7.69 29.33
C SER A 11 7.32 -6.36 29.21
N ALA A 12 8.40 -6.28 28.45
CA ALA A 12 9.22 -5.08 28.33
C ALA A 12 8.52 -3.90 27.62
N LYS A 13 7.58 -4.15 26.72
CA LYS A 13 6.85 -3.06 26.04
C LYS A 13 5.72 -2.44 26.85
N ASN A 14 5.27 -3.09 27.93
CA ASN A 14 4.07 -2.66 28.67
C ASN A 14 4.32 -2.34 30.14
N ASN A 15 5.56 -2.36 30.63
CA ASN A 15 5.90 -2.20 32.05
C ASN A 15 5.06 -3.10 33.01
N VAL A 16 4.61 -4.25 32.54
CA VAL A 16 3.76 -5.16 33.30
C VAL A 16 4.57 -6.36 33.74
N CYS A 17 4.54 -6.64 35.03
CA CYS A 17 5.12 -7.86 35.60
C CYS A 17 4.53 -9.11 34.89
N PRO A 18 5.33 -10.15 34.58
CA PRO A 18 4.83 -11.37 33.97
C PRO A 18 3.70 -11.98 34.78
N THR A 19 2.54 -12.09 34.19
CA THR A 19 1.36 -12.73 34.80
C THR A 19 1.24 -14.17 34.26
N PRO A 20 0.52 -15.07 34.96
CA PRO A 20 0.25 -16.41 34.44
C PRO A 20 -0.36 -16.40 33.03
N ILE A 21 -1.16 -15.38 32.71
CA ILE A 21 -1.76 -15.19 31.37
C ILE A 21 -0.69 -14.89 30.33
N SER A 22 0.30 -14.02 30.63
CA SER A 22 1.38 -13.69 29.68
C SER A 22 2.25 -14.91 29.36
N PHE A 23 2.48 -15.80 30.31
CA PHE A 23 3.16 -17.08 30.11
C PHE A 23 2.40 -17.99 29.15
N SER A 24 1.10 -18.15 29.39
CA SER A 24 0.23 -19.01 28.57
C SER A 24 0.14 -18.47 27.12
N LEU A 25 -0.01 -17.15 26.95
CA LEU A 25 -0.06 -16.51 25.63
C LEU A 25 1.28 -16.62 24.90
N SER A 26 2.41 -16.40 25.58
CA SER A 26 3.75 -16.54 24.99
C SER A 26 3.98 -17.97 24.50
N ARG A 27 3.60 -18.98 25.33
CA ARG A 27 3.70 -20.39 24.95
C ARG A 27 2.82 -20.72 23.74
N MET A 28 1.59 -20.22 23.74
CA MET A 28 0.67 -20.42 22.60
C MET A 28 1.23 -19.82 21.32
N PHE A 29 1.70 -18.56 21.34
CA PHE A 29 2.25 -17.91 20.14
C PHE A 29 3.55 -18.57 19.69
N ASN A 30 4.44 -18.95 20.60
CA ASN A 30 5.66 -19.67 20.25
C ASN A 30 5.33 -20.99 19.54
N ASN A 31 4.42 -21.79 20.09
CA ASN A 31 3.99 -23.03 19.45
C ASN A 31 3.41 -22.77 18.04
N CYS A 32 2.56 -21.74 17.88
CA CYS A 32 2.01 -21.37 16.57
C CYS A 32 3.12 -21.01 15.56
N PHE A 33 4.16 -20.32 15.99
CA PHE A 33 5.25 -19.89 15.13
C PHE A 33 6.22 -21.03 14.81
N GLU A 34 6.50 -21.90 15.78
CA GLU A 34 7.34 -23.09 15.58
C GLU A 34 6.69 -24.06 14.59
N VAL A 35 5.38 -24.29 14.70
CA VAL A 35 4.63 -25.18 13.81
C VAL A 35 4.29 -24.50 12.48
N GLY A 36 4.44 -23.19 12.38
CA GLY A 36 4.05 -22.42 11.18
C GLY A 36 2.53 -22.36 10.97
N HIS A 37 1.74 -22.40 12.06
CA HIS A 37 0.28 -22.40 11.98
C HIS A 37 -0.34 -21.15 12.63
N PHE A 38 -1.09 -20.38 11.86
CA PHE A 38 -1.89 -19.26 12.36
C PHE A 38 -3.30 -19.77 12.71
N PRO A 39 -3.76 -19.66 13.97
CA PRO A 39 -5.02 -20.28 14.43
C PRO A 39 -6.26 -19.84 13.63
N ASP A 40 -7.12 -20.77 13.25
CA ASP A 40 -8.29 -20.48 12.40
C ASP A 40 -9.28 -19.53 13.06
N ILE A 41 -9.42 -19.60 14.40
CA ILE A 41 -10.27 -18.67 15.16
C ILE A 41 -9.80 -17.21 15.02
N PHE A 42 -8.53 -16.96 14.67
CA PHE A 42 -7.97 -15.63 14.44
C PHE A 42 -8.22 -15.11 13.03
N LYS A 43 -8.70 -15.96 12.11
CA LYS A 43 -8.87 -15.66 10.68
C LYS A 43 -10.28 -15.17 10.34
N ILE A 44 -11.19 -15.14 11.31
CA ILE A 44 -12.56 -14.66 11.10
C ILE A 44 -12.62 -13.17 11.39
N ALA A 45 -13.02 -12.39 10.40
CA ALA A 45 -13.14 -10.94 10.50
C ALA A 45 -14.61 -10.49 10.51
N HIS A 46 -14.93 -9.54 11.37
CA HIS A 46 -16.19 -8.80 11.31
C HIS A 46 -15.94 -7.47 10.58
N VAL A 47 -16.56 -7.31 9.41
CA VAL A 47 -16.35 -6.11 8.59
C VAL A 47 -17.40 -5.07 8.94
N THR A 48 -16.95 -3.88 9.32
CA THR A 48 -17.79 -2.70 9.52
C THR A 48 -17.63 -1.75 8.36
N ALA A 49 -18.73 -1.29 7.80
CA ALA A 49 -18.77 -0.34 6.70
C ALA A 49 -18.58 1.10 7.21
N LEU A 50 -17.41 1.69 7.00
CA LEU A 50 -17.12 3.08 7.37
C LEU A 50 -17.39 4.02 6.20
N TRP A 51 -18.39 4.92 6.35
CA TRP A 51 -18.71 5.89 5.30
C TRP A 51 -17.56 6.86 5.01
N LYS A 52 -17.22 7.04 3.73
CA LYS A 52 -16.14 7.94 3.23
C LYS A 52 -16.46 9.43 3.38
N ARG A 53 -17.64 9.77 3.90
CA ARG A 53 -18.17 11.14 4.02
C ARG A 53 -18.28 11.84 2.66
N SER A 54 -18.50 11.10 1.59
CA SER A 54 -18.69 11.60 0.22
C SER A 54 -19.69 10.69 -0.51
N GLY A 55 -20.42 11.21 -1.49
CA GLY A 55 -21.39 10.47 -2.28
C GLY A 55 -22.66 10.07 -1.52
N LEU A 56 -23.48 9.24 -2.14
CA LEU A 56 -24.75 8.77 -1.59
C LEU A 56 -24.53 7.70 -0.54
N LYS A 57 -25.19 7.81 0.62
CA LYS A 57 -25.14 6.78 1.69
C LYS A 57 -25.73 5.43 1.28
N SER A 58 -26.58 5.40 0.26
CA SER A 58 -27.13 4.16 -0.31
C SER A 58 -26.17 3.40 -1.22
N ASP A 59 -25.06 4.03 -1.64
CA ASP A 59 -24.07 3.39 -2.49
C ASP A 59 -23.00 2.67 -1.64
N PRO A 60 -22.89 1.33 -1.71
CA PRO A 60 -21.86 0.56 -1.00
C PRO A 60 -20.44 0.98 -1.35
N ALA A 61 -20.19 1.48 -2.56
CA ALA A 61 -18.87 1.97 -2.99
C ALA A 61 -18.39 3.19 -2.19
N MET A 62 -19.31 3.89 -1.50
CA MET A 62 -19.01 5.03 -0.64
C MET A 62 -18.58 4.62 0.77
N TYR A 63 -18.37 3.35 1.03
CA TYR A 63 -17.91 2.84 2.32
C TYR A 63 -16.53 2.20 2.21
N ARG A 64 -15.74 2.30 3.30
CA ARG A 64 -14.52 1.52 3.50
C ARG A 64 -14.85 0.29 4.33
N PRO A 65 -14.56 -0.94 3.86
CA PRO A 65 -14.73 -2.15 4.66
C PRO A 65 -13.59 -2.25 5.67
N ILE A 66 -13.88 -2.03 6.95
CA ILE A 66 -12.88 -2.17 8.02
C ILE A 66 -13.05 -3.51 8.70
N ALA A 67 -12.04 -4.37 8.61
CA ALA A 67 -12.02 -5.68 9.22
C ALA A 67 -11.64 -5.60 10.71
N LEU A 68 -12.58 -5.93 11.58
CA LEU A 68 -12.35 -6.07 13.01
C LEU A 68 -11.92 -7.52 13.28
N LEU A 69 -10.67 -7.68 13.68
CA LEU A 69 -10.07 -8.97 14.02
C LEU A 69 -10.09 -9.21 15.53
N PRO A 70 -10.08 -10.48 15.98
CA PRO A 70 -9.95 -10.82 17.39
C PRO A 70 -8.71 -10.17 18.03
N THR A 71 -8.82 -9.77 19.30
CA THR A 71 -7.72 -9.08 20.01
C THR A 71 -6.42 -9.90 20.03
N LEU A 72 -6.53 -11.22 20.24
CA LEU A 72 -5.37 -12.12 20.23
C LEU A 72 -4.76 -12.25 18.83
N SER A 73 -5.57 -12.22 17.76
CA SER A 73 -5.08 -12.14 16.39
C SER A 73 -4.22 -10.90 16.18
N ARG A 74 -4.71 -9.74 16.62
CA ARG A 74 -3.97 -8.47 16.51
C ARG A 74 -2.67 -8.47 17.34
N ALA A 75 -2.64 -9.14 18.49
CA ALA A 75 -1.43 -9.31 19.30
C ALA A 75 -0.40 -10.19 18.57
N ALA A 76 -0.83 -11.35 18.04
CA ALA A 76 0.02 -12.22 17.24
C ALA A 76 0.57 -11.48 16.01
N GLU A 77 -0.30 -10.79 15.27
CA GLU A 77 0.11 -9.99 14.11
C GLU A 77 1.12 -8.88 14.47
N ALA A 78 0.97 -8.24 15.63
CA ALA A 78 1.90 -7.20 16.06
C ALA A 78 3.32 -7.76 16.32
N ILE A 79 3.42 -8.97 16.85
CA ILE A 79 4.70 -9.65 17.07
C ILE A 79 5.36 -9.99 15.72
N ILE A 80 4.59 -10.60 14.82
CA ILE A 80 5.06 -10.96 13.47
C ILE A 80 5.48 -9.70 12.71
N HIS A 81 4.65 -8.63 12.77
CA HIS A 81 4.93 -7.34 12.13
C HIS A 81 6.26 -6.75 12.59
N ASN A 82 6.53 -6.70 13.89
CA ASN A 82 7.77 -6.13 14.42
C ASN A 82 8.99 -6.85 13.85
N ARG A 83 8.96 -8.19 13.79
CA ARG A 83 10.06 -9.02 13.27
C ARG A 83 10.22 -8.87 11.76
N LEU A 84 9.09 -8.89 11.03
CA LEU A 84 9.11 -8.69 9.59
C LEU A 84 9.64 -7.29 9.23
N SER A 85 9.23 -6.26 9.99
CA SER A 85 9.70 -4.89 9.82
C SER A 85 11.21 -4.78 10.08
N SER A 86 11.72 -5.40 11.16
CA SER A 86 13.17 -5.44 11.44
C SER A 86 13.92 -6.13 10.29
N HIS A 87 13.45 -7.30 9.85
CA HIS A 87 14.03 -8.01 8.72
C HIS A 87 14.08 -7.15 7.44
N PHE A 88 12.99 -6.44 7.12
CA PHE A 88 12.94 -5.57 5.95
C PHE A 88 13.91 -4.39 6.06
N THR A 89 14.02 -3.80 7.26
CA THR A 89 14.94 -2.68 7.51
C THR A 89 16.41 -3.12 7.45
N GLU A 90 16.77 -4.22 8.12
CA GLU A 90 18.12 -4.75 8.18
C GLU A 90 18.65 -5.19 6.80
N ASN A 91 17.76 -5.66 5.94
CA ASN A 91 18.11 -6.16 4.60
C ASN A 91 17.77 -5.18 3.47
N ASN A 92 17.35 -3.94 3.79
CA ASN A 92 16.95 -2.93 2.82
C ASN A 92 15.95 -3.47 1.75
N ILE A 93 14.93 -4.22 2.21
CA ILE A 93 13.98 -4.90 1.34
C ILE A 93 13.03 -3.92 0.67
N ILE A 94 12.50 -2.95 1.45
CA ILE A 94 11.54 -1.97 0.93
C ILE A 94 12.28 -0.84 0.24
N SER A 95 11.82 -0.49 -0.97
CA SER A 95 12.37 0.60 -1.77
C SER A 95 12.31 1.94 -1.03
N ASP A 96 13.32 2.77 -1.20
CA ASP A 96 13.38 4.16 -0.74
C ASP A 96 12.35 5.07 -1.41
N ARG A 97 11.70 4.59 -2.47
CA ARG A 97 10.59 5.28 -3.15
C ARG A 97 9.26 5.15 -2.40
N GLN A 98 9.18 4.27 -1.41
CA GLN A 98 7.99 4.05 -0.58
C GLN A 98 8.11 4.83 0.73
N ALA A 99 7.16 5.77 0.96
CA ALA A 99 7.14 6.60 2.16
C ALA A 99 6.03 6.22 3.17
N ALA A 100 5.06 5.38 2.78
CA ALA A 100 4.00 4.96 3.69
C ALA A 100 4.47 3.88 4.66
N TYR A 101 4.00 3.98 5.90
CA TYR A 101 4.28 3.02 6.98
C TYR A 101 5.77 2.80 7.29
N ILE A 102 6.65 3.69 6.80
CA ILE A 102 8.08 3.70 7.10
C ILE A 102 8.35 4.64 8.27
N LYS A 103 9.15 4.18 9.22
CA LYS A 103 9.49 5.01 10.39
C LYS A 103 10.37 6.19 9.95
N GLY A 104 9.91 7.39 10.25
CA GLY A 104 10.62 8.62 9.89
C GLY A 104 10.06 9.31 8.66
N ASP A 105 9.28 8.63 7.81
CA ASP A 105 8.62 9.20 6.64
C ASP A 105 7.19 9.66 6.94
N SER A 106 6.71 10.59 6.12
CA SER A 106 5.37 11.15 6.25
C SER A 106 4.84 11.65 4.91
N THR A 107 3.52 11.88 4.85
CA THR A 107 2.87 12.55 3.70
C THR A 107 3.49 13.91 3.40
N ILE A 108 3.90 14.65 4.45
CA ILE A 108 4.52 15.98 4.32
C ILE A 108 5.86 15.87 3.61
N GLN A 109 6.72 14.91 3.98
CA GLN A 109 8.02 14.71 3.35
C GLN A 109 7.89 14.37 1.88
N GLN A 110 6.97 13.47 1.53
CA GLN A 110 6.73 13.13 0.13
C GLN A 110 6.20 14.33 -0.68
N LEU A 111 5.26 15.09 -0.12
CA LEU A 111 4.77 16.31 -0.78
C LEU A 111 5.87 17.35 -0.97
N LEU A 112 6.72 17.56 0.04
CA LEU A 112 7.88 18.45 -0.07
C LEU A 112 8.87 17.96 -1.15
N TYR A 113 9.08 16.65 -1.24
CA TYR A 113 9.92 16.07 -2.29
C TYR A 113 9.34 16.36 -3.68
N ILE A 114 8.04 16.13 -3.91
CA ILE A 114 7.34 16.41 -5.17
C ILE A 114 7.47 17.89 -5.54
N ILE A 115 7.17 18.79 -4.60
CA ILE A 115 7.25 20.24 -4.83
C ILE A 115 8.68 20.65 -5.17
N ASN A 116 9.66 20.11 -4.48
CA ASN A 116 11.05 20.40 -4.71
C ASN A 116 11.53 19.89 -6.09
N LEU A 117 11.10 18.68 -6.47
CA LEU A 117 11.34 18.10 -7.80
C LEU A 117 10.82 19.04 -8.90
N ILE A 118 9.57 19.49 -8.79
CA ILE A 118 8.94 20.38 -9.77
C ILE A 118 9.70 21.74 -9.83
N ARG A 119 9.96 22.36 -8.68
CA ARG A 119 10.65 23.65 -8.62
C ARG A 119 12.08 23.58 -9.17
N LYS A 120 12.81 22.49 -8.86
CA LYS A 120 14.14 22.24 -9.40
C LYS A 120 14.14 22.08 -10.93
N SER A 121 13.07 21.52 -11.49
CA SER A 121 12.86 21.46 -12.93
C SER A 121 12.64 22.85 -13.52
N TRP A 122 11.82 23.68 -12.88
CA TRP A 122 11.54 25.05 -13.32
C TRP A 122 12.78 25.94 -13.33
N THR A 123 13.69 25.82 -12.35
CA THR A 123 14.96 26.60 -12.36
C THR A 123 15.84 26.28 -13.57
N LYS A 124 15.63 25.13 -14.20
CA LYS A 124 16.30 24.73 -15.45
C LYS A 124 15.53 25.12 -16.72
N GLY A 125 14.40 25.82 -16.57
CA GLY A 125 13.51 26.15 -17.68
C GLY A 125 12.68 24.96 -18.20
N CYS A 126 12.65 23.86 -17.47
CA CYS A 126 11.90 22.65 -17.83
C CYS A 126 10.50 22.69 -17.25
N ILE A 127 9.61 21.92 -17.86
CA ILE A 127 8.32 21.53 -17.26
C ILE A 127 8.48 20.21 -16.51
N THR A 128 7.52 19.89 -15.65
CA THR A 128 7.37 18.54 -15.07
C THR A 128 5.98 18.02 -15.38
N GLN A 129 5.89 16.85 -15.98
CA GLN A 129 4.61 16.15 -16.16
C GLN A 129 4.52 15.03 -15.14
N GLY A 130 3.43 15.00 -14.38
CA GLY A 130 3.18 14.02 -13.34
C GLY A 130 1.89 13.27 -13.60
N ILE A 131 1.92 11.96 -13.41
CA ILE A 131 0.73 11.11 -13.43
C ILE A 131 0.49 10.49 -12.06
N PHE A 132 -0.75 10.56 -11.60
CA PHE A 132 -1.21 10.00 -10.35
C PHE A 132 -2.10 8.80 -10.65
N LEU A 133 -1.68 7.62 -10.21
CA LEU A 133 -2.31 6.34 -10.51
C LEU A 133 -3.16 5.88 -9.32
N ASP A 134 -4.41 5.49 -9.58
CA ASP A 134 -5.35 4.99 -8.57
C ASP A 134 -5.40 3.45 -8.61
N VAL A 135 -4.99 2.79 -7.52
CA VAL A 135 -5.09 1.33 -7.40
C VAL A 135 -6.49 0.94 -6.93
N SER A 136 -7.12 0.05 -7.67
CA SER A 136 -8.48 -0.42 -7.38
C SER A 136 -8.49 -1.51 -6.33
N ALA A 137 -9.02 -1.21 -5.12
CA ALA A 137 -9.20 -2.18 -4.03
C ALA A 137 -7.89 -2.91 -3.67
N ALA A 138 -6.81 -2.15 -3.44
CA ALA A 138 -5.47 -2.63 -3.19
C ALA A 138 -5.41 -3.78 -2.16
N PHE A 139 -5.89 -3.53 -0.95
CA PHE A 139 -5.87 -4.53 0.13
C PHE A 139 -6.77 -5.73 -0.15
N ASP A 140 -7.91 -5.53 -0.81
CA ASP A 140 -8.91 -6.60 -1.02
C ASP A 140 -8.54 -7.55 -2.16
N LYS A 141 -7.69 -7.11 -3.09
CA LYS A 141 -7.31 -7.87 -4.29
C LYS A 141 -5.89 -8.42 -4.26
N CYS A 142 -5.14 -8.24 -3.17
CA CYS A 142 -3.78 -8.77 -3.04
C CYS A 142 -3.78 -10.30 -3.29
N TRP A 143 -3.10 -10.74 -4.34
CA TRP A 143 -3.07 -12.15 -4.73
C TRP A 143 -2.18 -12.96 -3.79
N HIS A 144 -2.75 -13.88 -3.01
CA HIS A 144 -2.05 -14.63 -1.96
C HIS A 144 -0.81 -15.37 -2.47
N LYS A 145 -0.91 -16.10 -3.60
CA LYS A 145 0.25 -16.81 -4.17
C LYS A 145 1.34 -15.85 -4.63
N GLY A 146 0.95 -14.68 -5.17
CA GLY A 146 1.90 -13.62 -5.54
C GLY A 146 2.60 -13.04 -4.32
N LEU A 147 1.86 -12.77 -3.25
CA LEU A 147 2.42 -12.27 -1.99
C LEU A 147 3.39 -13.29 -1.36
N LEU A 148 3.03 -14.58 -1.35
CA LEU A 148 3.91 -15.65 -0.89
C LEU A 148 5.20 -15.74 -1.73
N CYS A 149 5.10 -15.56 -3.04
CA CYS A 149 6.28 -15.47 -3.91
C CYS A 149 7.19 -14.28 -3.51
N LYS A 150 6.60 -13.11 -3.22
CA LYS A 150 7.36 -11.92 -2.75
C LYS A 150 8.02 -12.14 -1.40
N LEU A 151 7.35 -12.80 -0.46
CA LEU A 151 7.93 -13.17 0.84
C LEU A 151 9.16 -14.09 0.66
N LYS A 152 9.08 -15.05 -0.27
CA LYS A 152 10.21 -15.91 -0.60
C LYS A 152 11.37 -15.14 -1.24
N GLN A 153 11.08 -14.22 -2.14
CA GLN A 153 12.08 -13.33 -2.74
C GLN A 153 12.75 -12.42 -1.70
N ALA A 154 11.99 -11.96 -0.72
CA ALA A 154 12.48 -11.21 0.44
C ALA A 154 13.26 -12.07 1.45
N LYS A 155 13.58 -13.32 1.13
CA LYS A 155 14.34 -14.27 1.97
C LYS A 155 13.73 -14.46 3.37
N VAL A 156 12.41 -14.44 3.45
CA VAL A 156 11.71 -14.81 4.68
C VAL A 156 11.92 -16.31 4.92
N GLU A 157 12.37 -16.69 6.12
CA GLU A 157 12.72 -18.05 6.49
C GLU A 157 11.56 -19.04 6.31
N SER A 158 11.89 -20.31 6.09
CA SER A 158 10.92 -21.37 5.75
C SER A 158 9.81 -21.53 6.78
N SER A 159 10.12 -21.47 8.09
CA SER A 159 9.12 -21.56 9.16
C SER A 159 8.12 -20.39 9.13
N CYS A 160 8.63 -19.20 8.82
CA CYS A 160 7.81 -18.00 8.68
C CYS A 160 6.98 -18.02 7.39
N TYR A 161 7.54 -18.56 6.32
CA TYR A 161 6.80 -18.74 5.08
C TYR A 161 5.54 -19.61 5.30
N THR A 162 5.68 -20.76 5.99
CA THR A 162 4.55 -21.64 6.33
C THR A 162 3.52 -20.90 7.20
N LEU A 163 3.98 -20.06 8.14
CA LEU A 163 3.09 -19.24 8.96
C LEU A 163 2.29 -18.23 8.11
N PHE A 164 2.93 -17.57 7.13
CA PHE A 164 2.23 -16.66 6.22
C PHE A 164 1.27 -17.40 5.28
N GLU A 165 1.62 -18.58 4.81
CA GLU A 165 0.72 -19.43 4.04
C GLU A 165 -0.52 -19.78 4.85
N SER A 166 -0.33 -20.20 6.12
CA SER A 166 -1.43 -20.43 7.05
C SER A 166 -2.22 -19.17 7.37
N TYR A 167 -1.56 -18.00 7.55
CA TYR A 167 -2.21 -16.71 7.81
C TYR A 167 -3.13 -16.28 6.67
N LEU A 168 -2.74 -16.51 5.42
CA LEU A 168 -3.49 -16.11 4.22
C LEU A 168 -4.60 -17.10 3.83
N SER A 169 -4.49 -18.38 4.23
CA SER A 169 -5.46 -19.42 3.89
C SER A 169 -6.62 -19.51 4.87
N ASN A 170 -7.76 -20.04 4.40
CA ASN A 170 -8.97 -20.31 5.20
C ASN A 170 -9.44 -19.09 6.00
N ARG A 171 -9.39 -17.90 5.39
CA ARG A 171 -9.91 -16.68 6.00
C ARG A 171 -11.36 -16.48 5.65
N PHE A 172 -12.13 -16.04 6.63
CA PHE A 172 -13.57 -15.77 6.47
C PHE A 172 -13.90 -14.37 6.98
N GLN A 173 -14.94 -13.79 6.41
CA GLN A 173 -15.50 -12.53 6.91
C GLN A 173 -17.02 -12.52 6.83
N CYS A 174 -17.63 -11.74 7.71
CA CYS A 174 -19.02 -11.32 7.59
C CYS A 174 -19.12 -9.81 7.78
N THR A 175 -20.08 -9.19 7.10
CA THR A 175 -20.38 -7.78 7.28
C THR A 175 -21.35 -7.62 8.47
N VAL A 176 -21.10 -6.62 9.30
CA VAL A 176 -21.94 -6.28 10.45
C VAL A 176 -22.52 -4.89 10.27
N VAL A 177 -23.85 -4.80 10.21
CA VAL A 177 -24.59 -3.53 10.10
C VAL A 177 -25.67 -3.54 11.17
N ASP A 178 -25.70 -2.55 12.05
CA ASP A 178 -26.67 -2.39 13.13
C ASP A 178 -26.84 -3.65 14.00
N GLY A 179 -25.74 -4.35 14.26
CA GLY A 179 -25.72 -5.59 15.05
C GLY A 179 -26.11 -6.86 14.29
N VAL A 180 -26.63 -6.74 13.08
CA VAL A 180 -26.96 -7.87 12.21
C VAL A 180 -25.76 -8.33 11.41
N ARG A 181 -25.51 -9.65 11.37
CA ARG A 181 -24.40 -10.27 10.65
C ARG A 181 -24.85 -10.89 9.34
N SER A 182 -24.11 -10.67 8.29
CA SER A 182 -24.26 -11.44 7.05
C SER A 182 -23.74 -12.88 7.22
N GLU A 183 -23.96 -13.72 6.23
CA GLU A 183 -23.29 -15.00 6.14
C GLU A 183 -21.77 -14.83 6.07
N LEU A 184 -21.04 -15.84 6.58
CA LEU A 184 -19.59 -15.94 6.44
C LEU A 184 -19.23 -16.23 5.00
N LYS A 185 -18.31 -15.42 4.45
CA LYS A 185 -17.75 -15.65 3.12
C LYS A 185 -16.24 -15.88 3.21
N GLU A 186 -15.77 -16.89 2.47
CA GLU A 186 -14.34 -17.17 2.34
C GLU A 186 -13.64 -16.09 1.52
N LEU A 187 -12.46 -15.68 1.98
CA LEU A 187 -11.57 -14.74 1.29
C LEU A 187 -10.49 -15.51 0.53
N LYS A 188 -10.55 -15.47 -0.80
CA LYS A 188 -9.57 -16.13 -1.70
C LYS A 188 -8.43 -15.19 -2.12
N ALA A 189 -8.52 -13.93 -1.78
CA ALA A 189 -7.52 -12.90 -2.04
C ALA A 189 -7.63 -11.82 -0.97
N GLY A 190 -6.66 -10.90 -0.97
CA GLY A 190 -6.64 -9.75 -0.09
C GLY A 190 -5.96 -9.98 1.24
N VAL A 191 -5.61 -8.87 1.87
CA VAL A 191 -5.15 -8.79 3.26
C VAL A 191 -6.16 -7.96 4.06
N PRO A 192 -6.49 -8.32 5.31
CA PRO A 192 -7.56 -7.64 6.03
C PRO A 192 -7.27 -6.15 6.23
N GLN A 193 -8.14 -5.30 5.74
CA GLN A 193 -8.06 -3.86 5.97
C GLN A 193 -8.38 -3.53 7.43
N GLY A 194 -7.37 -3.29 8.25
CA GLY A 194 -7.47 -3.13 9.71
C GLY A 194 -6.61 -4.12 10.48
N SER A 195 -5.93 -5.06 9.80
CA SER A 195 -4.89 -5.91 10.39
C SER A 195 -3.59 -5.13 10.60
N LYS A 196 -2.73 -5.63 11.49
CA LYS A 196 -1.38 -5.09 11.68
C LYS A 196 -0.41 -5.49 10.57
N LEU A 197 -0.61 -6.68 9.99
CA LEU A 197 0.24 -7.20 8.92
C LEU A 197 -0.14 -6.67 7.54
N GLY A 198 -1.42 -6.32 7.31
CA GLY A 198 -1.90 -5.86 6.00
C GLY A 198 -1.02 -4.79 5.36
N PRO A 199 -0.72 -3.68 6.05
CA PRO A 199 0.11 -2.61 5.49
C PRO A 199 1.49 -3.08 5.04
N ILE A 200 2.26 -3.74 5.89
CA ILE A 200 3.63 -4.17 5.56
C ILE A 200 3.66 -5.25 4.47
N LEU A 201 2.66 -6.13 4.42
CA LEU A 201 2.51 -7.11 3.36
C LEU A 201 2.16 -6.45 2.03
N TRP A 202 1.34 -5.40 2.05
CA TRP A 202 1.05 -4.60 0.86
C TRP A 202 2.30 -3.87 0.36
N LEU A 203 3.10 -3.23 1.25
CA LEU A 203 4.36 -2.61 0.85
C LEU A 203 5.28 -3.59 0.14
N LEU A 204 5.45 -4.79 0.69
CA LEU A 204 6.24 -5.85 0.04
C LEU A 204 5.66 -6.25 -1.31
N TYR A 205 4.32 -6.33 -1.41
CA TYR A 205 3.64 -6.76 -2.62
C TYR A 205 3.88 -5.83 -3.81
N VAL A 206 3.87 -4.51 -3.55
CA VAL A 206 4.08 -3.50 -4.59
C VAL A 206 5.53 -3.07 -4.78
N ASN A 207 6.43 -3.56 -3.95
CA ASN A 207 7.79 -3.05 -3.82
C ASN A 207 8.59 -3.00 -5.13
N ASP A 208 8.42 -3.97 -6.02
CA ASP A 208 9.16 -4.08 -7.27
C ASP A 208 8.52 -3.37 -8.47
N ILE A 209 7.43 -2.63 -8.26
CA ILE A 209 6.83 -1.77 -9.30
C ILE A 209 7.80 -0.72 -9.82
N VAL A 210 8.76 -0.34 -9.00
CA VAL A 210 9.78 0.68 -9.31
C VAL A 210 10.85 0.18 -10.30
N ASN A 211 10.92 -1.12 -10.53
CA ASN A 211 11.98 -1.71 -11.32
C ASN A 211 11.85 -1.39 -12.81
N GLY A 212 12.91 -0.80 -13.38
CA GLY A 212 12.98 -0.46 -14.79
C GLY A 212 12.27 0.83 -15.17
N ILE A 213 11.67 1.55 -14.22
CA ILE A 213 11.05 2.85 -14.42
C ILE A 213 12.13 3.91 -14.61
N GLU A 214 12.02 4.68 -15.69
CA GLU A 214 12.96 5.74 -16.06
C GLU A 214 12.61 7.08 -15.38
N SER A 215 11.32 7.36 -15.24
CA SER A 215 10.80 8.54 -14.55
C SER A 215 10.98 8.45 -13.03
N GLU A 216 10.80 9.56 -12.34
CA GLU A 216 10.78 9.57 -10.87
C GLU A 216 9.49 8.95 -10.37
N ILE A 217 9.56 7.75 -9.80
CA ILE A 217 8.39 7.06 -9.21
C ILE A 217 8.38 7.26 -7.71
N LEU A 218 7.20 7.55 -7.15
CA LEU A 218 6.97 7.70 -5.72
C LEU A 218 5.75 6.91 -5.31
N LEU A 219 5.85 6.23 -4.17
CA LEU A 219 4.83 5.36 -3.60
C LEU A 219 4.42 5.85 -2.22
N PHE A 220 3.12 5.88 -1.96
CA PHE A 220 2.56 6.08 -0.62
C PHE A 220 1.42 5.09 -0.38
N ALA A 221 1.74 3.91 0.12
CA ALA A 221 0.84 2.75 0.21
C ALA A 221 0.30 2.33 -1.16
N ASP A 222 -0.95 2.64 -1.45
CA ASP A 222 -1.64 2.38 -2.71
C ASP A 222 -1.56 3.58 -3.69
N ASP A 223 -1.25 4.77 -3.19
CA ASP A 223 -1.02 5.93 -4.05
C ASP A 223 0.33 5.78 -4.77
N THR A 224 0.30 5.77 -6.09
CA THR A 224 1.46 5.69 -6.96
C THR A 224 1.50 6.90 -7.88
N CYS A 225 2.62 7.60 -7.96
CA CYS A 225 2.81 8.68 -8.91
C CYS A 225 4.18 8.61 -9.58
N ILE A 226 4.23 9.02 -10.86
CA ILE A 226 5.45 9.09 -11.65
C ILE A 226 5.60 10.48 -12.26
N PHE A 227 6.83 10.98 -12.34
CA PHE A 227 7.13 12.32 -12.83
C PHE A 227 8.28 12.29 -13.84
N ALA A 228 8.10 12.95 -14.98
CA ALA A 228 9.14 13.23 -15.93
C ALA A 228 9.32 14.73 -16.12
N SER A 229 10.56 15.21 -16.24
CA SER A 229 10.88 16.61 -16.49
C SER A 229 11.63 16.76 -17.81
N GLY A 230 11.30 17.77 -18.60
CA GLY A 230 11.89 18.05 -19.88
C GLY A 230 11.56 19.45 -20.37
N PHE A 231 12.16 19.85 -21.49
CA PHE A 231 11.88 21.14 -22.12
C PHE A 231 10.60 21.09 -22.95
N ASP A 232 10.31 19.91 -23.51
CA ASP A 232 9.15 19.67 -24.36
C ASP A 232 8.19 18.66 -23.70
N PRO A 233 6.88 18.98 -23.59
CA PRO A 233 5.87 18.04 -23.14
C PRO A 233 5.78 16.74 -23.98
N ALA A 234 6.19 16.73 -25.23
CA ALA A 234 6.24 15.53 -26.04
C ALA A 234 7.32 14.55 -25.53
N GLU A 235 8.47 15.04 -25.13
CA GLU A 235 9.55 14.21 -24.55
C GLU A 235 9.10 13.56 -23.23
N THR A 236 8.48 14.35 -22.35
CA THR A 236 7.97 13.82 -21.07
C THR A 236 6.88 12.79 -21.27
N ALA A 237 6.00 13.00 -22.26
CA ALA A 237 4.95 12.03 -22.58
C ALA A 237 5.49 10.71 -23.14
N ILE A 238 6.59 10.73 -23.90
CA ILE A 238 7.25 9.51 -24.41
C ILE A 238 7.79 8.69 -23.23
N ILE A 239 8.51 9.33 -22.31
CA ILE A 239 9.08 8.67 -21.12
C ILE A 239 7.94 8.08 -20.27
N LEU A 240 6.91 8.88 -19.95
CA LEU A 240 5.81 8.44 -19.11
C LEU A 240 4.98 7.32 -19.76
N ASN A 241 4.74 7.36 -21.08
CA ASN A 241 4.01 6.28 -21.76
C ASN A 241 4.80 4.95 -21.72
N LYS A 242 6.13 5.00 -21.89
CA LYS A 242 7.01 3.83 -21.74
C LYS A 242 6.92 3.23 -20.35
N ASP A 243 6.99 4.08 -19.30
CA ASP A 243 6.90 3.64 -17.91
C ASP A 243 5.50 3.12 -17.56
N LEU A 244 4.45 3.74 -18.09
CA LEU A 244 3.07 3.26 -17.94
C LEU A 244 2.88 1.86 -18.54
N GLU A 245 3.53 1.54 -19.66
CA GLU A 245 3.54 0.20 -20.23
C GLU A 245 4.22 -0.81 -19.30
N LEU A 246 5.37 -0.46 -18.73
CA LEU A 246 6.07 -1.29 -17.74
C LEU A 246 5.20 -1.53 -16.50
N ILE A 247 4.56 -0.49 -15.96
CA ILE A 247 3.63 -0.59 -14.83
C ILE A 247 2.43 -1.47 -15.18
N ASN A 248 1.88 -1.36 -16.38
CA ASN A 248 0.76 -2.18 -16.85
C ASN A 248 1.15 -3.67 -16.96
N ASN A 249 2.33 -3.96 -17.48
CA ASN A 249 2.88 -5.31 -17.55
C ASN A 249 3.12 -5.89 -16.15
N TRP A 250 3.68 -5.09 -15.24
CA TRP A 250 3.84 -5.44 -13.84
C TRP A 250 2.46 -5.73 -13.18
N ALA A 251 1.49 -4.86 -13.39
CA ALA A 251 0.14 -4.99 -12.84
C ALA A 251 -0.55 -6.27 -13.32
N THR A 252 -0.43 -6.59 -14.59
CA THR A 252 -0.95 -7.82 -15.19
C THR A 252 -0.31 -9.06 -14.56
N LYS A 253 1.01 -9.07 -14.42
CA LYS A 253 1.78 -10.16 -13.79
C LYS A 253 1.36 -10.41 -12.35
N TRP A 254 1.21 -9.34 -11.56
CA TRP A 254 0.88 -9.42 -10.13
C TRP A 254 -0.60 -9.30 -9.83
N LYS A 255 -1.48 -9.25 -10.85
CA LYS A 255 -2.94 -9.15 -10.71
C LYS A 255 -3.38 -7.92 -9.91
N VAL A 256 -2.63 -6.83 -10.03
CA VAL A 256 -3.02 -5.53 -9.51
C VAL A 256 -3.86 -4.81 -10.56
N SER A 257 -4.93 -4.16 -10.14
CA SER A 257 -5.79 -3.41 -11.05
C SER A 257 -5.69 -1.93 -10.75
N PHE A 258 -5.28 -1.15 -11.72
CA PHE A 258 -5.39 0.30 -11.68
C PHE A 258 -6.71 0.77 -12.30
N ASN A 259 -7.16 1.96 -11.92
CA ASN A 259 -8.34 2.60 -12.49
C ASN A 259 -7.93 3.79 -13.37
N PRO A 260 -7.87 3.64 -14.72
CA PRO A 260 -7.48 4.74 -15.60
C PRO A 260 -8.40 5.96 -15.47
N GLY A 261 -9.70 5.76 -15.24
CA GLY A 261 -10.67 6.86 -15.11
C GLY A 261 -10.47 7.74 -13.87
N LYS A 262 -9.84 7.19 -12.82
CA LYS A 262 -9.48 7.96 -11.63
C LYS A 262 -8.04 8.45 -11.67
N SER A 263 -7.18 7.85 -12.49
CA SER A 263 -5.82 8.33 -12.70
C SER A 263 -5.83 9.69 -13.39
N LYS A 264 -4.88 10.57 -13.04
CA LYS A 264 -4.84 11.96 -13.53
C LYS A 264 -3.45 12.33 -14.00
N ASP A 265 -3.39 13.10 -15.08
CA ASP A 265 -2.20 13.70 -15.69
C ASP A 265 -2.18 15.20 -15.38
N VAL A 266 -1.08 15.71 -14.84
CA VAL A 266 -0.88 17.14 -14.54
C VAL A 266 0.45 17.61 -15.12
N ILE A 267 0.43 18.68 -15.91
CA ILE A 267 1.66 19.34 -16.38
C ILE A 267 1.92 20.56 -15.50
N PHE A 268 3.03 20.52 -14.78
CA PHE A 268 3.49 21.61 -13.92
C PHE A 268 4.43 22.54 -14.68
N SER A 269 4.10 23.85 -14.73
CA SER A 269 4.87 24.86 -15.41
C SER A 269 4.68 26.25 -14.78
N GLU A 270 5.75 27.05 -14.69
CA GLU A 270 5.67 28.45 -14.28
C GLU A 270 4.94 29.32 -15.32
N LYS A 271 5.02 28.96 -16.59
CA LYS A 271 4.41 29.70 -17.69
C LYS A 271 3.03 29.11 -17.99
N LYS A 272 2.02 29.96 -18.14
CA LYS A 272 0.74 29.55 -18.74
C LYS A 272 1.02 29.19 -20.20
N VAL A 273 1.24 27.91 -20.48
CA VAL A 273 1.42 27.43 -21.84
C VAL A 273 0.27 26.46 -22.14
N LEU A 274 -0.39 26.65 -23.24
CA LEU A 274 -1.26 25.64 -23.84
C LEU A 274 -0.34 24.56 -24.43
N PHE A 275 -0.07 23.52 -23.66
CA PHE A 275 0.76 22.41 -24.13
C PHE A 275 -0.04 21.48 -25.02
N ASN A 276 0.31 21.43 -26.27
CA ASN A 276 -0.14 20.39 -27.18
C ASN A 276 0.75 19.14 -26.95
N SER A 277 0.62 18.54 -25.78
CA SER A 277 1.35 17.33 -25.41
C SER A 277 0.59 16.10 -25.85
N PRO A 278 1.27 15.06 -26.36
CA PRO A 278 0.64 13.77 -26.63
C PRO A 278 -0.13 13.24 -25.40
N PRO A 279 -1.23 12.52 -25.63
CA PRO A 279 -1.98 11.93 -24.53
C PRO A 279 -1.16 10.83 -23.85
N LEU A 280 -1.35 10.70 -22.52
CA LEU A 280 -0.87 9.53 -21.80
C LEU A 280 -1.88 8.41 -21.93
N ILE A 281 -1.39 7.20 -22.22
CA ILE A 281 -2.21 6.00 -22.40
C ILE A 281 -1.87 5.01 -21.30
N PHE A 282 -2.88 4.59 -20.55
CA PHE A 282 -2.73 3.62 -19.50
C PHE A 282 -3.84 2.56 -19.59
N ASN A 283 -3.48 1.28 -19.62
CA ASN A 283 -4.42 0.17 -19.78
C ASN A 283 -5.42 0.40 -20.93
N ASN A 284 -4.89 0.73 -22.12
CA ASN A 284 -5.65 1.05 -23.34
C ASN A 284 -6.68 2.19 -23.21
N SER A 285 -6.53 3.05 -22.23
CA SER A 285 -7.40 4.20 -22.00
C SER A 285 -6.57 5.48 -21.89
N PHE A 286 -7.13 6.59 -22.38
CA PHE A 286 -6.51 7.90 -22.18
C PHE A 286 -6.61 8.30 -20.71
N VAL A 287 -5.49 8.79 -20.16
CA VAL A 287 -5.49 9.39 -18.82
C VAL A 287 -5.96 10.83 -18.93
N GLU A 288 -6.93 11.19 -18.12
CA GLU A 288 -7.48 12.54 -18.09
C GLU A 288 -6.46 13.56 -17.63
N ARG A 289 -6.21 14.59 -18.45
CA ARG A 289 -5.38 15.74 -18.08
C ARG A 289 -6.21 16.75 -17.30
N VAL A 290 -5.69 17.16 -16.14
CA VAL A 290 -6.37 18.08 -15.24
C VAL A 290 -5.45 19.26 -14.87
N HIS A 291 -6.04 20.40 -14.48
CA HIS A 291 -5.27 21.56 -14.02
C HIS A 291 -4.85 21.47 -12.56
N GLU A 292 -5.52 20.64 -11.79
CA GLU A 292 -5.17 20.38 -10.40
C GLU A 292 -5.54 18.94 -10.02
N HIS A 293 -4.77 18.34 -9.12
CA HIS A 293 -5.05 17.03 -8.56
C HIS A 293 -4.85 17.04 -7.04
N LYS A 294 -5.75 16.37 -6.31
CA LYS A 294 -5.62 16.20 -4.87
C LYS A 294 -4.76 14.98 -4.57
N HIS A 295 -3.55 15.20 -4.06
CA HIS A 295 -2.62 14.13 -3.67
C HIS A 295 -2.24 14.28 -2.20
N LEU A 296 -2.33 13.20 -1.43
CA LEU A 296 -2.02 13.14 0.02
C LEU A 296 -2.65 14.28 0.83
N GLY A 297 -3.88 14.66 0.47
CA GLY A 297 -4.65 15.68 1.19
C GLY A 297 -4.47 17.12 0.70
N ILE A 298 -3.52 17.40 -0.20
CA ILE A 298 -3.23 18.74 -0.74
C ILE A 298 -3.57 18.78 -2.24
N PHE A 299 -4.05 19.92 -2.72
CA PHE A 299 -4.27 20.16 -4.15
C PHE A 299 -2.98 20.67 -4.78
N LEU A 300 -2.48 19.97 -5.77
CA LEU A 300 -1.35 20.34 -6.59
C LEU A 300 -1.88 20.90 -7.92
N SER A 301 -1.81 22.22 -8.08
CA SER A 301 -2.18 22.90 -9.33
C SER A 301 -0.99 22.97 -10.29
N THR A 302 -1.25 23.13 -11.58
CA THR A 302 -0.23 23.25 -12.64
C THR A 302 0.85 24.31 -12.37
N THR A 303 0.53 25.36 -11.62
CA THR A 303 1.46 26.44 -11.24
C THR A 303 1.92 26.36 -9.79
N LEU A 304 1.56 25.32 -9.05
CA LEU A 304 1.75 25.20 -7.60
C LEU A 304 1.25 26.46 -6.85
N SER A 305 0.18 27.07 -7.34
CA SER A 305 -0.48 28.19 -6.68
C SER A 305 -1.33 27.68 -5.53
N TRP A 306 -1.15 28.28 -4.36
CA TRP A 306 -1.88 27.94 -3.12
C TRP A 306 -3.06 28.89 -2.86
N SER A 307 -3.30 29.86 -3.76
CA SER A 307 -4.46 30.76 -3.65
C SER A 307 -5.72 30.02 -4.09
N ARG A 308 -6.59 29.73 -3.17
CA ARG A 308 -8.01 29.50 -3.39
C ARG A 308 -8.81 30.71 -3.00
#